data_fe1e86b8ef5b5fea625a7499131df54b
#
_entry.id   fe1e86b8ef5b5fea625a7499131df54b
#
_cell.length_a   1.000
_cell.length_b   1.000
_cell.length_c   1.000
_cell.angle_alpha   90.00
_cell.angle_beta   90.00
_cell.angle_gamma   90.00
#
_symmetry.space_group_name_H-M   'P 1'
#
loop_
_entity.id
_entity.type
_entity.pdbx_description
1 polymer ?
#
loop_
_entity_poly.entity_id
_entity_poly.type
_entity_poly.pdbx_seq_one_letter_code
_entity_poly.pdbx_strand_id
1 'polypeptide(L)'
;YEQAQIDKNSSDKDTTLVDSIKGKVTVDDSEKDSTKTTETTNENSSVENLAKETSKEIAKTLNSKENMESDTYIVEMTREKQRNSLTEQLNEIINNPSTADAAKVEASNIKVEMVKNSDTELKIENLLLAKGYDQAIVFIDSDKVNVVVNMEEITQNDATKIFDIVSNQSGINRENIKLTNNR
;
A
#
# COMPACT_ATOMS: atom_id res chain seq x y z
N TYR A 1 -5.88 -36.22 41.82
CA TYR A 1 -5.46 -37.47 41.18
C TYR A 1 -5.67 -37.24 39.68
N GLU A 2 -4.70 -37.14 38.81
CA GLU A 2 -3.39 -37.72 38.69
C GLU A 2 -2.55 -36.81 37.77
N GLN A 3 -1.34 -36.59 38.15
CA GLN A 3 -0.26 -36.00 37.36
C GLN A 3 0.23 -37.00 36.30
N ALA A 4 0.57 -36.49 35.15
CA ALA A 4 1.70 -36.98 34.34
C ALA A 4 2.15 -35.85 33.46
N GLN A 5 3.25 -35.16 33.75
CA GLN A 5 4.62 -35.38 33.31
C GLN A 5 4.74 -35.54 31.79
N ILE A 6 5.14 -34.42 31.16
CA ILE A 6 6.47 -34.06 30.59
C ILE A 6 7.14 -35.24 29.86
N ASP A 7 7.38 -34.99 28.58
CA ASP A 7 8.69 -35.32 28.02
C ASP A 7 9.16 -34.24 27.03
N LYS A 8 10.30 -33.69 27.37
CA LYS A 8 11.21 -32.95 26.50
C LYS A 8 11.89 -33.95 25.56
N ASN A 9 11.90 -33.64 24.29
CA ASN A 9 13.11 -33.83 23.48
C ASN A 9 12.87 -33.18 22.11
N SER A 10 13.68 -32.20 21.87
CA SER A 10 14.88 -32.27 21.06
C SER A 10 14.67 -31.92 19.60
N SER A 11 15.21 -30.77 19.31
CA SER A 11 16.26 -30.63 18.30
C SER A 11 15.90 -30.59 16.84
N ASP A 12 16.23 -29.49 16.33
CA ASP A 12 17.07 -29.24 15.16
C ASP A 12 16.40 -28.84 13.84
N LYS A 13 16.93 -27.69 13.43
CA LYS A 13 17.19 -27.29 12.06
C LYS A 13 15.95 -26.90 11.22
N ASP A 14 15.80 -25.65 10.92
CA ASP A 14 16.44 -25.16 9.71
C ASP A 14 16.59 -23.64 9.69
N THR A 15 17.81 -23.31 9.66
CA THR A 15 18.45 -22.06 9.31
C THR A 15 18.21 -21.78 7.83
N THR A 16 18.29 -20.50 7.53
CA THR A 16 18.61 -19.93 6.23
C THR A 16 17.45 -19.50 5.35
N LEU A 17 17.24 -18.21 5.40
CA LEU A 17 17.11 -17.34 4.22
C LEU A 17 17.22 -15.85 4.63
N VAL A 18 18.30 -15.51 5.34
CA VAL A 18 18.72 -14.12 5.51
C VAL A 18 20.21 -13.97 5.17
N ASP A 19 20.55 -14.24 3.92
CA ASP A 19 21.91 -13.94 3.48
C ASP A 19 21.89 -13.58 1.98
N SER A 20 21.51 -12.37 1.68
CA SER A 20 21.76 -11.75 0.38
C SER A 20 21.55 -10.23 0.35
N ILE A 21 21.85 -9.51 1.43
CA ILE A 21 22.06 -8.06 1.30
C ILE A 21 23.29 -7.68 2.14
N LYS A 22 24.48 -8.08 1.71
CA LYS A 22 25.76 -7.45 2.08
C LYS A 22 26.33 -6.75 0.86
N GLY A 23 25.83 -5.55 0.57
CA GLY A 23 26.50 -4.55 -0.25
C GLY A 23 27.43 -3.71 0.63
N LYS A 24 28.67 -3.97 0.47
CA LYS A 24 29.91 -3.37 0.97
C LYS A 24 29.82 -1.84 1.13
N VAL A 25 29.86 -1.33 2.35
CA VAL A 25 30.23 0.05 2.67
C VAL A 25 31.66 0.05 3.16
N THR A 26 32.56 0.61 2.38
CA THR A 26 33.90 0.96 2.80
C THR A 26 33.86 2.29 3.53
N VAL A 27 34.25 2.26 4.80
CA VAL A 27 34.47 3.46 5.62
C VAL A 27 35.87 3.98 5.31
N ASP A 28 35.98 5.22 4.87
CA ASP A 28 37.24 5.95 4.89
C ASP A 28 37.11 7.08 5.92
N ASP A 29 38.08 7.10 6.81
CA ASP A 29 38.16 7.91 8.00
C ASP A 29 38.87 9.23 7.65
N SER A 30 38.22 10.36 7.85
CA SER A 30 38.94 11.63 8.06
C SER A 30 38.03 12.68 8.72
N GLU A 31 38.44 13.05 9.90
CA GLU A 31 37.91 14.12 10.76
C GLU A 31 37.75 15.47 10.05
N LYS A 32 36.64 16.17 10.28
CA LYS A 32 36.61 17.52 10.91
C LYS A 32 35.19 18.09 11.00
N ASP A 33 34.78 18.23 12.23
CA ASP A 33 34.02 19.34 12.86
C ASP A 33 33.33 20.39 11.96
N SER A 34 32.01 20.45 12.04
CA SER A 34 31.17 21.64 12.26
C SER A 34 29.69 21.44 11.88
N THR A 35 28.83 21.60 12.88
CA THR A 35 27.51 22.25 12.81
C THR A 35 26.35 21.50 12.15
N LYS A 36 25.67 20.71 12.96
CA LYS A 36 24.23 20.74 13.30
C LYS A 36 23.30 21.49 12.34
N THR A 37 22.28 20.79 11.91
CA THR A 37 21.01 21.24 11.32
C THR A 37 20.84 20.84 9.84
N THR A 38 20.58 19.56 9.54
CA THR A 38 19.94 19.19 8.26
C THR A 38 19.42 17.72 8.21
N GLU A 39 19.26 17.03 9.34
CA GLU A 39 18.84 15.61 9.29
C GLU A 39 17.32 15.36 9.33
N THR A 40 16.53 16.31 9.85
CA THR A 40 15.09 16.11 10.03
C THR A 40 14.28 16.19 8.73
N THR A 41 14.80 16.86 7.71
CA THR A 41 14.10 17.04 6.42
C THR A 41 14.26 15.84 5.47
N ASN A 42 15.34 15.09 5.61
CA ASN A 42 15.63 13.97 4.71
C ASN A 42 14.83 12.69 5.08
N GLU A 43 14.60 12.44 6.37
CA GLU A 43 13.85 11.26 6.80
C GLU A 43 12.35 11.36 6.47
N ASN A 44 11.73 12.51 6.68
CA ASN A 44 10.33 12.74 6.31
C ASN A 44 10.12 12.64 4.80
N SER A 45 11.03 13.18 4.00
CA SER A 45 11.01 13.03 2.54
C SER A 45 11.14 11.57 2.09
N SER A 46 11.90 10.76 2.81
CA SER A 46 12.07 9.33 2.52
C SER A 46 10.77 8.54 2.76
N VAL A 47 10.08 8.80 3.87
CA VAL A 47 8.82 8.12 4.22
C VAL A 47 7.71 8.47 3.23
N GLU A 48 7.57 9.76 2.91
CA GLU A 48 6.59 10.23 1.92
C GLU A 48 6.86 9.68 0.52
N ASN A 49 8.14 9.58 0.11
CA ASN A 49 8.51 8.98 -1.15
C ASN A 49 8.18 7.49 -1.21
N LEU A 50 8.38 6.74 -0.11
CA LEU A 50 8.03 5.34 -0.01
C LEU A 50 6.53 5.09 -0.25
N ALA A 51 5.67 5.89 0.37
CA ALA A 51 4.22 5.82 0.16
C ALA A 51 3.84 6.15 -1.29
N LYS A 52 4.44 7.19 -1.88
CA LYS A 52 4.21 7.59 -3.28
C LYS A 52 4.69 6.54 -4.28
N GLU A 53 5.80 5.87 -4.02
CA GLU A 53 6.29 4.78 -4.89
C GLU A 53 5.36 3.57 -4.84
N THR A 54 4.91 3.17 -3.64
CA THR A 54 3.95 2.08 -3.48
C THR A 54 2.62 2.39 -4.19
N SER A 55 2.10 3.60 -4.03
CA SER A 55 0.88 4.05 -4.73
C SER A 55 1.04 4.03 -6.24
N LYS A 56 2.19 4.47 -6.77
CA LYS A 56 2.49 4.42 -8.21
C LYS A 56 2.54 2.98 -8.74
N GLU A 57 3.13 2.06 -7.98
CA GLU A 57 3.23 0.66 -8.40
C GLU A 57 1.85 -0.01 -8.43
N ILE A 58 1.02 0.23 -7.41
CA ILE A 58 -0.38 -0.24 -7.41
C ILE A 58 -1.14 0.35 -8.62
N ALA A 59 -1.04 1.66 -8.83
CA ALA A 59 -1.71 2.32 -9.96
C ALA A 59 -1.23 1.81 -11.32
N LYS A 60 0.06 1.46 -11.46
CA LYS A 60 0.61 0.86 -12.66
C LYS A 60 0.03 -0.53 -12.89
N THR A 61 -0.07 -1.36 -11.86
CA THR A 61 -0.68 -2.68 -11.92
C THR A 61 -2.14 -2.59 -12.37
N LEU A 62 -2.91 -1.66 -11.80
CA LEU A 62 -4.32 -1.42 -12.17
C LEU A 62 -4.51 -0.96 -13.63
N ASN A 63 -3.52 -0.28 -14.21
CA ASN A 63 -3.61 0.28 -15.56
C ASN A 63 -2.95 -0.58 -16.66
N SER A 64 -2.30 -1.71 -16.30
CA SER A 64 -1.69 -2.59 -17.29
C SER A 64 -2.73 -3.47 -17.95
N LYS A 65 -2.97 -3.26 -19.25
CA LYS A 65 -3.98 -4.02 -20.04
C LYS A 65 -3.60 -5.47 -20.33
N GLU A 66 -2.32 -5.81 -20.27
CA GLU A 66 -1.83 -7.11 -20.77
C GLU A 66 -2.11 -8.31 -19.84
N ASN A 67 -2.49 -8.07 -18.58
CA ASN A 67 -2.65 -9.14 -17.58
C ASN A 67 -4.07 -9.26 -17.01
N MET A 68 -5.02 -8.52 -17.54
CA MET A 68 -6.31 -8.35 -16.86
C MET A 68 -7.41 -9.30 -17.35
N GLU A 69 -7.17 -10.14 -18.36
CA GLU A 69 -8.16 -11.16 -18.80
C GLU A 69 -8.36 -12.28 -17.77
N SER A 70 -7.46 -12.36 -16.83
CA SER A 70 -7.49 -13.48 -15.92
C SER A 70 -7.87 -13.10 -14.49
N ASP A 71 -7.71 -11.86 -13.98
CA ASP A 71 -7.89 -11.87 -12.57
C ASP A 71 -7.90 -10.51 -11.85
N THR A 72 -9.08 -9.96 -11.66
CA THR A 72 -9.40 -9.08 -10.53
C THR A 72 -8.73 -9.58 -9.24
N TYR A 73 -8.71 -10.92 -9.05
CA TYR A 73 -8.01 -11.58 -7.95
C TYR A 73 -6.49 -11.33 -7.92
N ILE A 74 -5.78 -11.37 -9.06
CA ILE A 74 -4.34 -11.09 -9.10
C ILE A 74 -4.05 -9.63 -8.76
N VAL A 75 -4.88 -8.70 -9.24
CA VAL A 75 -4.72 -7.28 -8.92
C VAL A 75 -4.97 -7.04 -7.43
N GLU A 76 -6.01 -7.62 -6.85
CA GLU A 76 -6.29 -7.54 -5.42
C GLU A 76 -5.16 -8.14 -4.58
N MET A 77 -4.67 -9.31 -4.94
CA MET A 77 -3.55 -9.95 -4.25
C MET A 77 -2.26 -9.13 -4.33
N THR A 78 -1.99 -8.51 -5.48
CA THR A 78 -0.84 -7.64 -5.66
C THR A 78 -0.97 -6.37 -4.82
N ARG A 79 -2.15 -5.74 -4.83
CA ARG A 79 -2.48 -4.58 -3.98
C ARG A 79 -2.26 -4.89 -2.51
N GLU A 80 -2.79 -6.01 -2.04
CA GLU A 80 -2.66 -6.45 -0.65
C GLU A 80 -1.20 -6.71 -0.28
N LYS A 81 -0.45 -7.40 -1.12
CA LYS A 81 0.98 -7.67 -0.90
C LYS A 81 1.79 -6.38 -0.80
N GLN A 82 1.54 -5.42 -1.67
CA GLN A 82 2.25 -4.13 -1.65
C GLN A 82 1.89 -3.31 -0.41
N ARG A 83 0.63 -3.31 0.03
CA ARG A 83 0.19 -2.66 1.27
C ARG A 83 0.77 -3.30 2.51
N ASN A 84 0.86 -4.63 2.55
CA ASN A 84 1.49 -5.34 3.65
C ASN A 84 2.97 -5.01 3.73
N SER A 85 3.69 -4.99 2.61
CA SER A 85 5.09 -4.58 2.55
C SER A 85 5.30 -3.14 3.03
N LEU A 86 4.47 -2.20 2.57
CA LEU A 86 4.52 -0.81 3.05
C LEU A 86 4.23 -0.71 4.55
N THR A 87 3.25 -1.46 5.04
CA THR A 87 2.92 -1.52 6.48
C THR A 87 4.10 -1.99 7.31
N GLU A 88 4.81 -3.02 6.87
CA GLU A 88 6.03 -3.53 7.54
C GLU A 88 7.11 -2.46 7.58
N GLN A 89 7.41 -1.80 6.47
CA GLN A 89 8.39 -0.74 6.39
C GLN A 89 8.03 0.47 7.28
N LEU A 90 6.75 0.88 7.30
CA LEU A 90 6.28 1.93 8.19
C LEU A 90 6.39 1.53 9.66
N ASN A 91 6.11 0.27 9.99
CA ASN A 91 6.30 -0.25 11.35
C ASN A 91 7.77 -0.25 11.77
N GLU A 92 8.70 -0.59 10.89
CA GLU A 92 10.13 -0.51 11.17
C GLU A 92 10.55 0.93 11.50
N ILE A 93 10.08 1.92 10.73
CA ILE A 93 10.35 3.34 10.99
C ILE A 93 9.78 3.77 12.35
N ILE A 94 8.53 3.41 12.64
CA ILE A 94 7.84 3.79 13.88
C ILE A 94 8.53 3.18 15.11
N ASN A 95 8.96 1.93 15.02
CA ASN A 95 9.52 1.17 16.14
C ASN A 95 11.04 1.37 16.33
N ASN A 96 11.73 1.99 15.37
CA ASN A 96 13.15 2.22 15.46
C ASN A 96 13.46 3.36 16.45
N PRO A 97 14.20 3.09 17.55
CA PRO A 97 14.53 4.13 18.53
C PRO A 97 15.38 5.28 17.95
N SER A 98 16.13 5.02 16.89
CA SER A 98 17.02 6.00 16.25
C SER A 98 16.32 6.89 15.25
N THR A 99 15.07 6.59 14.88
CA THR A 99 14.30 7.42 13.96
C THR A 99 13.82 8.70 14.64
N ALA A 100 13.93 9.82 13.95
CA ALA A 100 13.43 11.12 14.42
C ALA A 100 11.92 11.07 14.70
N ASP A 101 11.45 11.74 15.75
CA ASP A 101 10.03 11.73 16.14
C ASP A 101 9.12 12.25 15.03
N ALA A 102 9.57 13.24 14.25
CA ALA A 102 8.82 13.75 13.10
C ALA A 102 8.58 12.67 12.03
N ALA A 103 9.57 11.82 11.73
CA ALA A 103 9.43 10.74 10.76
C ALA A 103 8.51 9.62 11.30
N LYS A 104 8.52 9.35 12.61
CA LYS A 104 7.58 8.41 13.23
C LYS A 104 6.13 8.89 13.14
N VAL A 105 5.91 10.19 13.38
CA VAL A 105 4.59 10.80 13.24
C VAL A 105 4.10 10.70 11.80
N GLU A 106 4.96 11.03 10.84
CA GLU A 106 4.63 10.95 9.42
C GLU A 106 4.31 9.50 8.99
N ALA A 107 5.14 8.54 9.35
CA ALA A 107 4.89 7.12 9.10
C ALA A 107 3.56 6.64 9.71
N SER A 108 3.21 7.14 10.91
CA SER A 108 1.93 6.83 11.57
C SER A 108 0.75 7.45 10.82
N ASN A 109 0.88 8.68 10.34
CA ASN A 109 -0.15 9.36 9.55
C ASN A 109 -0.41 8.62 8.22
N ILE A 110 0.64 8.26 7.50
CA ILE A 110 0.54 7.49 6.25
C ILE A 110 -0.16 6.15 6.50
N LYS A 111 0.17 5.46 7.59
CA LYS A 111 -0.49 4.21 7.96
C LYS A 111 -1.98 4.39 8.24
N VAL A 112 -2.36 5.44 8.95
CA VAL A 112 -3.77 5.77 9.22
C VAL A 112 -4.51 6.11 7.93
N GLU A 113 -3.91 6.89 7.04
CA GLU A 113 -4.49 7.24 5.75
C GLU A 113 -4.69 6.00 4.87
N MET A 114 -3.70 5.12 4.79
CA MET A 114 -3.79 3.86 4.05
C MET A 114 -4.95 2.99 4.53
N VAL A 115 -5.17 2.89 5.85
CA VAL A 115 -6.30 2.13 6.41
C VAL A 115 -7.64 2.79 6.05
N LYS A 116 -7.74 4.11 6.14
CA LYS A 116 -8.95 4.86 5.75
C LYS A 116 -9.27 4.70 4.27
N ASN A 117 -8.25 4.79 3.42
CA ASN A 117 -8.41 4.62 1.98
C ASN A 117 -8.89 3.21 1.66
N SER A 118 -8.28 2.18 2.28
CA SER A 118 -8.68 0.78 2.11
C SER A 118 -10.13 0.52 2.50
N ASP A 119 -10.60 1.07 3.62
CA ASP A 119 -11.99 0.97 4.07
C ASP A 119 -12.96 1.67 3.09
N THR A 120 -12.56 2.83 2.58
CA THR A 120 -13.35 3.59 1.60
C THR A 120 -13.44 2.88 0.25
N GLU A 121 -12.33 2.32 -0.24
CA GLU A 121 -12.26 1.50 -1.46
C GLU A 121 -13.20 0.30 -1.36
N LEU A 122 -13.13 -0.46 -0.27
CA LEU A 122 -13.99 -1.61 -0.05
C LEU A 122 -15.48 -1.21 -0.01
N LYS A 123 -15.82 -0.08 0.59
CA LYS A 123 -17.20 0.45 0.58
C LYS A 123 -17.66 0.79 -0.82
N ILE A 124 -16.82 1.43 -1.64
CA ILE A 124 -17.14 1.77 -3.01
C ILE A 124 -17.31 0.50 -3.85
N GLU A 125 -16.39 -0.45 -3.75
CA GLU A 125 -16.45 -1.74 -4.46
C GLU A 125 -17.75 -2.49 -4.14
N ASN A 126 -18.12 -2.57 -2.87
CA ASN A 126 -19.40 -3.19 -2.44
C ASN A 126 -20.63 -2.44 -2.97
N LEU A 127 -20.61 -1.11 -3.04
CA LEU A 127 -21.71 -0.33 -3.61
C LEU A 127 -21.79 -0.51 -5.13
N LEU A 128 -20.67 -0.59 -5.82
CA LEU A 128 -20.62 -0.88 -7.25
C LEU A 128 -21.14 -2.28 -7.55
N LEU A 129 -20.73 -3.28 -6.77
CA LEU A 129 -21.26 -4.65 -6.85
C LEU A 129 -22.78 -4.67 -6.66
N ALA A 130 -23.29 -3.99 -5.63
CA ALA A 130 -24.73 -3.89 -5.38
C ALA A 130 -25.51 -3.18 -6.50
N LYS A 131 -24.84 -2.43 -7.36
CA LYS A 131 -25.42 -1.79 -8.56
C LYS A 131 -25.27 -2.61 -9.84
N GLY A 132 -24.68 -3.80 -9.75
CA GLY A 132 -24.52 -4.73 -10.87
C GLY A 132 -23.18 -4.57 -11.61
N TYR A 133 -22.21 -3.87 -11.02
CA TYR A 133 -20.83 -3.80 -11.53
C TYR A 133 -20.01 -4.89 -10.84
N ASP A 134 -20.09 -6.12 -11.32
CA ASP A 134 -19.66 -7.32 -10.61
C ASP A 134 -18.14 -7.42 -10.36
N GLN A 135 -17.35 -6.74 -11.15
CA GLN A 135 -15.89 -6.75 -11.04
C GLN A 135 -15.35 -5.32 -11.11
N ALA A 136 -15.51 -4.60 -10.03
CA ALA A 136 -14.94 -3.27 -9.88
C ALA A 136 -13.82 -3.28 -8.86
N ILE A 137 -12.68 -2.70 -9.22
CA ILE A 137 -11.56 -2.45 -8.32
C ILE A 137 -11.40 -0.95 -8.18
N VAL A 138 -11.27 -0.50 -6.95
CA VAL A 138 -11.09 0.91 -6.62
C VAL A 138 -9.77 1.09 -5.91
N PHE A 139 -9.03 2.11 -6.29
CA PHE A 139 -7.79 2.49 -5.65
C PHE A 139 -7.75 4.00 -5.42
N ILE A 140 -7.58 4.39 -4.16
CA ILE A 140 -7.48 5.78 -3.72
C ILE A 140 -6.03 6.11 -3.43
N ASP A 141 -5.53 7.16 -4.06
CA ASP A 141 -4.21 7.71 -3.84
C ASP A 141 -4.33 9.21 -3.57
N SER A 142 -4.21 9.59 -2.30
CA SER A 142 -4.32 10.98 -1.83
C SER A 142 -5.61 11.66 -2.30
N ASP A 143 -5.55 12.44 -3.37
CA ASP A 143 -6.67 13.19 -3.95
C ASP A 143 -7.23 12.58 -5.25
N LYS A 144 -6.79 11.39 -5.63
CA LYS A 144 -7.17 10.71 -6.88
C LYS A 144 -7.78 9.35 -6.62
N VAL A 145 -8.74 8.99 -7.47
CA VAL A 145 -9.33 7.65 -7.46
C VAL A 145 -9.19 7.03 -8.85
N ASN A 146 -8.67 5.81 -8.87
CA ASN A 146 -8.70 4.96 -10.06
C ASN A 146 -9.77 3.89 -9.86
N VAL A 147 -10.70 3.81 -10.79
CA VAL A 147 -11.76 2.79 -10.83
C VAL A 147 -11.56 1.95 -12.08
N VAL A 148 -11.43 0.66 -11.89
CA VAL A 148 -11.37 -0.31 -13.00
C VAL A 148 -12.61 -1.17 -12.93
N VAL A 149 -13.35 -1.24 -14.02
CA VAL A 149 -14.54 -2.10 -14.15
C VAL A 149 -14.34 -3.08 -15.28
N ASN A 150 -14.91 -4.26 -15.14
CA ASN A 150 -14.90 -5.28 -16.19
C ASN A 150 -16.28 -5.34 -16.85
N MET A 151 -16.46 -4.55 -17.92
CA MET A 151 -17.70 -4.45 -18.67
C MET A 151 -17.44 -4.57 -20.18
N GLU A 152 -18.44 -5.00 -20.96
CA GLU A 152 -18.30 -5.00 -22.41
C GLU A 152 -18.19 -3.59 -22.96
N GLU A 153 -19.01 -2.69 -22.45
CA GLU A 153 -19.01 -1.27 -22.81
C GLU A 153 -19.44 -0.43 -21.60
N ILE A 154 -18.74 0.66 -21.35
CA ILE A 154 -19.13 1.65 -20.34
C ILE A 154 -19.98 2.70 -21.03
N THR A 155 -21.28 2.72 -20.75
CA THR A 155 -22.16 3.77 -21.25
C THR A 155 -21.95 5.07 -20.47
N GLN A 156 -22.39 6.20 -21.06
CA GLN A 156 -22.35 7.50 -20.35
C GLN A 156 -23.17 7.47 -19.05
N ASN A 157 -24.27 6.70 -19.02
CA ASN A 157 -25.09 6.54 -17.84
C ASN A 157 -24.35 5.75 -16.74
N ASP A 158 -23.63 4.69 -17.11
CA ASP A 158 -22.83 3.93 -16.17
C ASP A 158 -21.68 4.75 -15.61
N ALA A 159 -20.95 5.46 -16.48
CA ALA A 159 -19.89 6.37 -16.04
C ALA A 159 -20.42 7.41 -15.05
N THR A 160 -21.60 8.01 -15.32
CA THR A 160 -22.21 8.99 -14.41
C THR A 160 -22.52 8.37 -13.04
N LYS A 161 -23.13 7.19 -13.01
CA LYS A 161 -23.46 6.48 -11.75
C LYS A 161 -22.22 6.11 -10.96
N ILE A 162 -21.18 5.61 -11.65
CA ILE A 162 -19.92 5.24 -11.02
C ILE A 162 -19.25 6.47 -10.41
N PHE A 163 -19.14 7.57 -11.17
CA PHE A 163 -18.57 8.83 -10.67
C PHE A 163 -19.36 9.38 -9.47
N ASP A 164 -20.70 9.27 -9.48
CA ASP A 164 -21.53 9.69 -8.35
C ASP A 164 -21.26 8.88 -7.09
N ILE A 165 -21.20 7.55 -7.20
CA ILE A 165 -20.92 6.66 -6.09
C ILE A 165 -19.52 6.97 -5.52
N VAL A 166 -18.52 7.01 -6.37
CA VAL A 166 -17.13 7.23 -6.00
C VAL A 166 -16.94 8.58 -5.33
N SER A 167 -17.41 9.65 -5.96
CA SER A 167 -17.27 11.01 -5.42
C SER A 167 -17.99 11.17 -4.08
N ASN A 168 -19.19 10.59 -3.93
CA ASN A 168 -19.96 10.68 -2.68
C ASN A 168 -19.31 9.91 -1.53
N GLN A 169 -18.66 8.77 -1.81
CA GLN A 169 -18.05 7.94 -0.76
C GLN A 169 -16.64 8.40 -0.40
N SER A 170 -15.84 8.82 -1.38
CA SER A 170 -14.46 9.26 -1.17
C SER A 170 -14.35 10.73 -0.77
N GLY A 171 -15.35 11.56 -1.12
CA GLY A 171 -15.27 13.01 -1.01
C GLY A 171 -14.38 13.67 -2.08
N ILE A 172 -13.84 12.88 -3.02
CA ILE A 172 -12.94 13.35 -4.07
C ILE A 172 -13.76 13.88 -5.27
N ASN A 173 -13.30 14.99 -5.84
CA ASN A 173 -13.95 15.60 -6.98
C ASN A 173 -13.92 14.68 -8.21
N ARG A 174 -14.98 14.72 -9.04
CA ARG A 174 -15.09 13.88 -10.24
C ARG A 174 -13.95 14.04 -11.23
N GLU A 175 -13.35 15.21 -11.33
CA GLU A 175 -12.20 15.50 -12.20
C GLU A 175 -10.93 14.69 -11.82
N ASN A 176 -10.86 14.27 -10.56
CA ASN A 176 -9.77 13.45 -10.02
C ASN A 176 -10.11 11.95 -10.01
N ILE A 177 -11.24 11.55 -10.58
CA ILE A 177 -11.64 10.15 -10.68
C ILE A 177 -11.36 9.66 -12.10
N LYS A 178 -10.53 8.66 -12.22
CA LYS A 178 -10.25 7.98 -13.49
C LYS A 178 -11.03 6.68 -13.55
N LEU A 179 -11.87 6.53 -14.57
CA LEU A 179 -12.58 5.29 -14.86
C LEU A 179 -11.94 4.59 -16.06
N THR A 180 -11.63 3.34 -15.90
CA THR A 180 -10.99 2.50 -16.93
C THR A 180 -11.80 1.22 -17.09
N ASN A 181 -12.04 0.81 -18.34
CA ASN A 181 -12.60 -0.50 -18.65
C ASN A 181 -11.49 -1.51 -18.84
N ASN A 182 -11.72 -2.70 -18.36
CA ASN A 182 -10.77 -3.80 -18.40
C ASN A 182 -10.96 -4.76 -19.59
N ARG A 183 -11.99 -4.57 -20.38
CA ARG A 183 -12.25 -5.33 -21.62
C ARG A 183 -11.75 -4.66 -22.86
#